data_2255a6901c032d2411724ab891dd1b39
#
_entry.id   2255a6901c032d2411724ab891dd1b39
#
_cell.length_a   1.000
_cell.length_b   1.000
_cell.length_c   1.000
_cell.angle_alpha   90.00
_cell.angle_beta   90.00
_cell.angle_gamma   90.00
#
_symmetry.space_group_name_H-M   'P 1'
#
loop_
_entity.id
_entity.type
_entity.pdbx_description
1 polymer ?
#
loop_
_entity_poly.entity_id
_entity_poly.type
_entity_poly.pdbx_seq_one_letter_code
_entity_poly.pdbx_strand_id
1 'polypeptide(L)'
;MPFNNYANLDYDQIKTSIKDYLRSNSDFDGFDFDGSNFSVLIDTLAYNTYITAFNSNMVVNESFLDSATLRENVVSLASNIGYIPRSRTSALAQISFNVNVPDGVTSASLQPGLVCTGDLNDTNFTFSTVDTITSSVKDNTASFSDINIYQGIYLVKIFQFDNSLDQRFILDNQSIDTSSIRVSVKKEGDNGVGVKYSLVNDINNIDSNSRVFFIREIQDERYELIFGDGIFGKKLGTELNDDGDIITVQYITTDGDDGNGVENFTFSGTLTNQNGGVITPISTVSVTTNQSSINGTEIESLSSIKYYSPFTYSSQNRAVTSRDYETIIKKVFPNTESVSVIGGEELDPPEFGTVNISIKPKNGSFISDFSKNLILSELKKYSVSGINQKIVDLKILYVEIASSVYYNNSLVSSSSTLKTSVINSLNAYANSVQLNQFGGRFKYSKVLQVIDKTDDAITSNITKVIMRRDLQASLNQFAQYELCFGNQFHVNSSGFNIKS
;
A
#
# COMPACT_ATOMS: atom_id res chain seq x y z
N MET A 1 -16.72 12.57 0.67
CA MET A 1 -17.86 13.50 0.94
C MET A 1 -18.66 12.93 2.10
N PRO A 2 -19.38 13.76 2.87
CA PRO A 2 -20.26 13.23 3.91
C PRO A 2 -21.41 12.44 3.27
N PHE A 3 -21.93 11.49 4.02
CA PHE A 3 -23.12 10.73 3.67
C PHE A 3 -24.30 11.71 3.41
N ASN A 4 -24.91 11.64 2.26
CA ASN A 4 -25.99 12.50 1.86
C ASN A 4 -27.35 11.86 2.22
N ASN A 5 -28.21 12.62 2.90
CA ASN A 5 -29.57 12.20 3.20
C ASN A 5 -30.51 12.63 2.07
N TYR A 6 -30.96 11.66 1.27
CA TYR A 6 -31.90 11.87 0.18
C TYR A 6 -33.36 11.68 0.61
N ALA A 7 -33.59 11.00 1.72
CA ALA A 7 -34.89 10.79 2.33
C ALA A 7 -34.87 11.18 3.80
N ASN A 8 -36.03 11.49 4.35
CA ASN A 8 -36.15 11.82 5.77
C ASN A 8 -35.86 10.57 6.65
N LEU A 9 -34.88 10.68 7.55
CA LEU A 9 -34.48 9.64 8.49
C LEU A 9 -34.89 10.00 9.96
N ASP A 10 -35.80 10.93 10.12
CA ASP A 10 -36.35 11.26 11.44
C ASP A 10 -37.62 10.45 11.68
N TYR A 11 -37.54 9.47 12.57
CA TYR A 11 -38.66 8.58 12.92
C TYR A 11 -39.86 9.33 13.42
N ASP A 12 -39.68 10.35 14.30
CA ASP A 12 -40.77 11.09 14.87
C ASP A 12 -41.48 11.99 13.85
N GLN A 13 -40.74 12.56 12.91
CA GLN A 13 -41.32 13.30 11.79
C GLN A 13 -42.11 12.38 10.85
N ILE A 14 -41.58 11.18 10.53
CA ILE A 14 -42.31 10.18 9.73
C ILE A 14 -43.61 9.79 10.43
N LYS A 15 -43.56 9.50 11.72
CA LYS A 15 -44.73 9.16 12.56
C LYS A 15 -45.75 10.27 12.56
N THR A 16 -45.32 11.52 12.75
CA THR A 16 -46.16 12.70 12.72
C THR A 16 -46.81 12.88 11.36
N SER A 17 -46.06 12.72 10.27
CA SER A 17 -46.56 12.84 8.92
C SER A 17 -47.66 11.80 8.61
N ILE A 18 -47.51 10.57 9.10
CA ILE A 18 -48.51 9.52 8.97
C ILE A 18 -49.78 9.89 9.73
N LYS A 19 -49.67 10.39 10.98
CA LYS A 19 -50.79 10.86 11.76
C LYS A 19 -51.54 12.02 11.10
N ASP A 20 -50.81 13.00 10.56
CA ASP A 20 -51.40 14.17 9.90
C ASP A 20 -52.10 13.78 8.60
N TYR A 21 -51.53 12.83 7.85
CA TYR A 21 -52.21 12.26 6.68
C TYR A 21 -53.52 11.55 7.04
N LEU A 22 -53.55 10.74 8.11
CA LEU A 22 -54.75 10.07 8.61
C LEU A 22 -55.79 11.08 9.10
N ARG A 23 -55.38 12.15 9.81
CA ARG A 23 -56.25 13.23 10.28
C ARG A 23 -56.85 14.03 9.12
N SER A 24 -56.21 14.08 7.96
CA SER A 24 -56.77 14.76 6.79
C SER A 24 -57.92 14.00 6.13
N ASN A 25 -58.18 12.75 6.51
CA ASN A 25 -59.28 11.95 6.04
C ASN A 25 -60.50 12.11 7.00
N SER A 26 -61.66 12.43 6.45
CA SER A 26 -62.90 12.64 7.21
C SER A 26 -63.32 11.48 8.09
N ASP A 27 -62.94 10.26 7.74
CA ASP A 27 -63.28 9.05 8.49
C ASP A 27 -62.55 8.95 9.87
N PHE A 28 -61.49 9.73 10.03
CA PHE A 28 -60.67 9.76 11.24
C PHE A 28 -60.70 11.12 11.98
N ASP A 29 -61.69 11.98 11.63
CA ASP A 29 -61.84 13.28 12.27
C ASP A 29 -62.12 13.11 13.78
N GLY A 30 -61.28 13.76 14.64
CA GLY A 30 -61.35 13.67 16.10
C GLY A 30 -60.86 12.35 16.71
N PHE A 31 -60.24 11.44 15.93
CA PHE A 31 -59.73 10.15 16.43
C PHE A 31 -58.45 10.36 17.25
N ASP A 32 -58.36 9.73 18.43
CA ASP A 32 -57.17 9.74 19.27
C ASP A 32 -56.23 8.60 18.81
N PHE A 33 -55.19 8.95 18.03
CA PHE A 33 -54.19 8.00 17.53
C PHE A 33 -53.21 7.59 18.62
N ASP A 34 -53.00 8.34 19.69
CA ASP A 34 -52.02 8.08 20.73
C ASP A 34 -52.53 7.14 21.80
N GLY A 35 -53.84 7.29 22.18
CA GLY A 35 -54.47 6.47 23.17
C GLY A 35 -55.08 5.15 22.68
N SER A 36 -55.07 4.90 21.38
CA SER A 36 -55.72 3.73 20.79
C SER A 36 -54.67 2.65 20.35
N ASN A 37 -55.16 1.41 20.21
CA ASN A 37 -54.33 0.33 19.62
C ASN A 37 -53.83 0.62 18.19
N PHE A 38 -54.38 1.66 17.53
CA PHE A 38 -53.94 2.15 16.24
C PHE A 38 -52.56 2.77 16.31
N SER A 39 -52.11 3.23 17.48
CA SER A 39 -50.75 3.75 17.66
C SER A 39 -49.68 2.73 17.32
N VAL A 40 -49.87 1.44 17.69
CA VAL A 40 -48.96 0.35 17.39
C VAL A 40 -48.84 0.12 15.88
N LEU A 41 -49.95 0.27 15.16
CA LEU A 41 -49.97 0.13 13.70
C LEU A 41 -49.21 1.30 13.03
N ILE A 42 -49.42 2.51 13.52
CA ILE A 42 -48.70 3.70 13.05
C ILE A 42 -47.20 3.59 13.35
N ASP A 43 -46.84 3.08 14.53
CA ASP A 43 -45.45 2.86 14.91
C ASP A 43 -44.79 1.81 13.97
N THR A 44 -45.49 0.72 13.64
CA THR A 44 -45.01 -0.29 12.70
C THR A 44 -44.81 0.26 11.29
N LEU A 45 -45.80 1.10 10.83
CA LEU A 45 -45.68 1.75 9.52
C LEU A 45 -44.54 2.78 9.50
N ALA A 46 -44.39 3.56 10.53
CA ALA A 46 -43.31 4.54 10.67
C ALA A 46 -41.96 3.86 10.70
N TYR A 47 -41.83 2.75 11.44
CA TYR A 47 -40.62 1.95 11.49
C TYR A 47 -40.29 1.33 10.12
N ASN A 48 -41.25 0.75 9.42
CA ASN A 48 -41.04 0.20 8.09
C ASN A 48 -40.63 1.30 7.09
N THR A 49 -41.26 2.48 7.16
CA THR A 49 -40.91 3.63 6.30
C THR A 49 -39.49 4.11 6.62
N TYR A 50 -39.13 4.19 7.89
CA TYR A 50 -37.77 4.57 8.32
C TYR A 50 -36.71 3.59 7.77
N ILE A 51 -36.93 2.27 7.91
CA ILE A 51 -36.02 1.24 7.38
C ILE A 51 -35.94 1.32 5.85
N THR A 52 -37.07 1.52 5.18
CA THR A 52 -37.11 1.67 3.71
C THR A 52 -36.36 2.92 3.26
N ALA A 53 -36.54 4.03 3.95
CA ALA A 53 -35.83 5.29 3.69
C ALA A 53 -34.31 5.13 3.93
N PHE A 54 -33.92 4.44 5.02
CA PHE A 54 -32.53 4.14 5.32
C PHE A 54 -31.88 3.29 4.22
N ASN A 55 -32.54 2.19 3.83
CA ASN A 55 -32.05 1.31 2.75
C ASN A 55 -31.95 2.08 1.42
N SER A 56 -32.93 2.92 1.10
CA SER A 56 -32.90 3.74 -0.12
C SER A 56 -31.73 4.73 -0.10
N ASN A 57 -31.50 5.42 1.04
CA ASN A 57 -30.35 6.30 1.18
C ASN A 57 -29.03 5.53 1.05
N MET A 58 -28.94 4.34 1.66
CA MET A 58 -27.75 3.50 1.56
C MET A 58 -27.46 3.10 0.11
N VAL A 59 -28.47 2.60 -0.62
CA VAL A 59 -28.32 2.20 -2.03
C VAL A 59 -27.85 3.37 -2.90
N VAL A 60 -28.45 4.56 -2.70
CA VAL A 60 -28.06 5.74 -3.48
C VAL A 60 -26.63 6.17 -3.14
N ASN A 61 -26.27 6.23 -1.86
CA ASN A 61 -24.91 6.60 -1.48
C ASN A 61 -23.87 5.59 -1.99
N GLU A 62 -24.17 4.30 -1.92
CA GLU A 62 -23.27 3.24 -2.40
C GLU A 62 -23.15 3.17 -3.94
N SER A 63 -24.02 3.89 -4.68
CA SER A 63 -23.96 3.96 -6.15
C SER A 63 -22.93 4.97 -6.69
N PHE A 64 -22.36 5.81 -5.85
CA PHE A 64 -21.37 6.83 -6.25
C PHE A 64 -20.05 6.64 -5.53
N LEU A 65 -18.96 6.73 -6.28
CA LEU A 65 -17.60 6.52 -5.77
C LEU A 65 -17.27 7.41 -4.54
N ASP A 66 -17.69 8.67 -4.55
CA ASP A 66 -17.38 9.62 -3.48
C ASP A 66 -18.11 9.29 -2.17
N SER A 67 -19.36 8.84 -2.24
CA SER A 67 -20.21 8.61 -1.08
C SER A 67 -20.25 7.16 -0.61
N ALA A 68 -19.87 6.19 -1.46
CA ALA A 68 -19.84 4.77 -1.09
C ALA A 68 -18.94 4.54 0.13
N THR A 69 -19.36 3.68 1.04
CA THR A 69 -18.66 3.38 2.30
C THR A 69 -18.16 1.95 2.36
N LEU A 70 -18.82 1.04 1.64
CA LEU A 70 -18.42 -0.36 1.58
C LEU A 70 -17.29 -0.55 0.58
N ARG A 71 -16.20 -1.22 1.02
CA ARG A 71 -15.01 -1.44 0.20
C ARG A 71 -15.34 -2.09 -1.14
N GLU A 72 -16.16 -3.12 -1.12
CA GLU A 72 -16.59 -3.87 -2.30
C GLU A 72 -17.21 -2.97 -3.38
N ASN A 73 -18.07 -2.03 -2.96
CA ASN A 73 -18.73 -1.10 -3.86
C ASN A 73 -17.72 -0.07 -4.41
N VAL A 74 -16.84 0.47 -3.55
CA VAL A 74 -15.81 1.41 -3.97
C VAL A 74 -14.86 0.76 -4.97
N VAL A 75 -14.40 -0.48 -4.71
CA VAL A 75 -13.55 -1.25 -5.61
C VAL A 75 -14.24 -1.52 -6.94
N SER A 76 -15.52 -1.94 -6.91
CA SER A 76 -16.30 -2.18 -8.10
C SER A 76 -16.49 -0.92 -8.96
N LEU A 77 -16.82 0.22 -8.31
CA LEU A 77 -16.97 1.50 -8.99
C LEU A 77 -15.64 2.00 -9.57
N ALA A 78 -14.54 1.84 -8.84
CA ALA A 78 -13.20 2.19 -9.32
C ALA A 78 -12.78 1.32 -10.51
N SER A 79 -13.08 0.01 -10.48
CA SER A 79 -12.78 -0.90 -11.59
C SER A 79 -13.51 -0.54 -12.88
N ASN A 80 -14.75 0.00 -12.80
CA ASN A 80 -15.50 0.47 -13.96
C ASN A 80 -14.82 1.63 -14.71
N ILE A 81 -13.96 2.40 -14.02
CA ILE A 81 -13.14 3.47 -14.64
C ILE A 81 -11.70 3.02 -14.90
N GLY A 82 -11.44 1.71 -14.81
CA GLY A 82 -10.12 1.12 -15.09
C GLY A 82 -9.09 1.23 -13.97
N TYR A 83 -9.51 1.57 -12.75
CA TYR A 83 -8.63 1.61 -11.59
C TYR A 83 -8.65 0.27 -10.86
N ILE A 84 -7.48 -0.35 -10.72
CA ILE A 84 -7.29 -1.58 -9.94
C ILE A 84 -6.65 -1.18 -8.61
N PRO A 85 -7.37 -1.30 -7.48
CA PRO A 85 -6.81 -1.00 -6.17
C PRO A 85 -5.63 -1.91 -5.85
N ARG A 86 -4.68 -1.37 -5.11
CA ARG A 86 -3.50 -2.12 -4.68
C ARG A 86 -3.85 -3.08 -3.56
N SER A 87 -3.42 -4.34 -3.72
CA SER A 87 -3.41 -5.33 -2.65
C SER A 87 -2.38 -5.00 -1.56
N ARG A 88 -2.32 -5.79 -0.51
CA ARG A 88 -1.14 -5.83 0.35
C ARG A 88 0.09 -6.13 -0.48
N THR A 89 1.24 -5.59 -0.08
CA THR A 89 2.52 -5.82 -0.74
C THR A 89 3.50 -6.39 0.28
N SER A 90 4.17 -7.45 -0.11
CA SER A 90 5.20 -8.10 0.70
C SER A 90 6.41 -7.18 0.91
N ALA A 91 6.97 -7.18 2.10
CA ALA A 91 8.27 -6.57 2.32
C ALA A 91 9.35 -7.33 1.54
N LEU A 92 10.14 -6.61 0.78
CA LEU A 92 11.22 -7.13 -0.08
C LEU A 92 12.57 -6.95 0.62
N ALA A 93 13.31 -8.03 0.78
CA ALA A 93 14.72 -8.01 1.18
C ALA A 93 15.62 -8.56 0.08
N GLN A 94 16.86 -8.11 0.05
CA GLN A 94 17.87 -8.64 -0.87
C GLN A 94 19.01 -9.28 -0.08
N ILE A 95 19.30 -10.54 -0.39
CA ILE A 95 20.30 -11.34 0.30
C ILE A 95 21.28 -11.98 -0.68
N SER A 96 22.45 -12.34 -0.18
CA SER A 96 23.43 -13.16 -0.87
C SER A 96 23.92 -14.28 0.04
N PHE A 97 24.13 -15.46 -0.50
CA PHE A 97 24.68 -16.59 0.25
C PHE A 97 25.44 -17.57 -0.64
N ASN A 98 26.33 -18.31 -0.03
CA ASN A 98 27.09 -19.39 -0.67
C ASN A 98 26.73 -20.72 -0.04
N VAL A 99 26.59 -21.75 -0.86
CA VAL A 99 26.27 -23.11 -0.43
C VAL A 99 27.35 -24.06 -0.87
N ASN A 100 27.95 -24.78 0.06
CA ASN A 100 28.86 -25.88 -0.23
C ASN A 100 28.04 -27.13 -0.53
N VAL A 101 28.23 -27.69 -1.72
CA VAL A 101 27.46 -28.83 -2.23
C VAL A 101 28.36 -30.06 -2.37
N PRO A 102 27.77 -31.27 -2.33
CA PRO A 102 28.52 -32.53 -2.57
C PRO A 102 29.16 -32.61 -3.95
N ASP A 103 30.20 -33.44 -4.08
CA ASP A 103 30.85 -33.71 -5.34
C ASP A 103 29.87 -34.22 -6.41
N GLY A 104 30.07 -33.78 -7.66
CA GLY A 104 29.25 -34.19 -8.80
C GLY A 104 27.98 -33.33 -9.01
N VAL A 105 27.71 -32.34 -8.17
CA VAL A 105 26.67 -31.35 -8.41
C VAL A 105 27.20 -30.22 -9.30
N THR A 106 26.58 -30.04 -10.47
CA THR A 106 26.99 -29.02 -11.46
C THR A 106 26.16 -27.73 -11.38
N SER A 107 24.94 -27.86 -10.90
CA SER A 107 24.06 -26.69 -10.63
C SER A 107 23.22 -26.93 -9.41
N ALA A 108 22.95 -25.87 -8.69
CA ALA A 108 22.04 -25.83 -7.54
C ALA A 108 20.88 -24.86 -7.83
N SER A 109 19.65 -25.34 -7.61
CA SER A 109 18.44 -24.54 -7.82
C SER A 109 17.72 -24.35 -6.48
N LEU A 110 17.54 -23.08 -6.09
CA LEU A 110 16.68 -22.70 -4.97
C LEU A 110 15.24 -22.83 -5.42
N GLN A 111 14.47 -23.65 -4.73
CA GLN A 111 13.07 -23.92 -5.07
C GLN A 111 12.15 -22.81 -4.53
N PRO A 112 10.98 -22.58 -5.20
CA PRO A 112 9.94 -21.70 -4.69
C PRO A 112 9.47 -22.13 -3.29
N GLY A 113 9.15 -21.18 -2.46
CA GLY A 113 8.71 -21.40 -1.07
C GLY A 113 9.60 -20.68 -0.07
N LEU A 114 9.62 -21.19 1.16
CA LEU A 114 10.42 -20.61 2.26
C LEU A 114 11.92 -20.61 1.89
N VAL A 115 12.54 -19.46 2.02
CA VAL A 115 13.98 -19.26 1.79
C VAL A 115 14.71 -18.96 3.10
N CYS A 116 14.20 -17.99 3.86
CA CYS A 116 14.80 -17.55 5.12
C CYS A 116 13.74 -17.27 6.17
N THR A 117 14.18 -17.30 7.43
CA THR A 117 13.46 -16.70 8.56
C THR A 117 14.26 -15.53 9.10
N GLY A 118 13.59 -14.52 9.60
CA GLY A 118 14.25 -13.35 10.18
C GLY A 118 13.47 -12.80 11.37
N ASP A 119 14.15 -12.24 12.33
CA ASP A 119 13.56 -11.73 13.57
C ASP A 119 13.55 -10.20 13.58
N LEU A 120 12.42 -9.63 14.02
CA LEU A 120 12.30 -8.19 14.30
C LEU A 120 11.44 -8.00 15.56
N ASN A 121 11.96 -7.31 16.56
CA ASN A 121 11.24 -7.01 17.80
C ASN A 121 10.60 -8.26 18.45
N ASP A 122 11.36 -9.35 18.58
CA ASP A 122 10.91 -10.64 19.12
C ASP A 122 9.82 -11.34 18.30
N THR A 123 9.53 -10.89 17.08
CA THR A 123 8.61 -11.51 16.14
C THR A 123 9.40 -12.15 15.01
N ASN A 124 9.10 -13.42 14.70
CA ASN A 124 9.75 -14.18 13.63
C ASN A 124 8.92 -14.05 12.34
N PHE A 125 9.56 -13.55 11.29
CA PHE A 125 8.98 -13.43 9.95
C PHE A 125 9.55 -14.46 9.00
N THR A 126 8.71 -15.02 8.14
CA THR A 126 9.11 -15.91 7.06
C THR A 126 9.33 -15.12 5.78
N PHE A 127 10.36 -15.48 5.03
CA PHE A 127 10.67 -14.89 3.73
C PHE A 127 10.73 -15.98 2.67
N SER A 128 9.98 -15.78 1.59
CA SER A 128 9.74 -16.77 0.54
C SER A 128 10.11 -16.23 -0.83
N THR A 129 10.29 -17.11 -1.81
CA THR A 129 10.36 -16.78 -3.24
C THR A 129 9.29 -17.53 -4.01
N VAL A 130 8.80 -16.93 -5.12
CA VAL A 130 7.83 -17.58 -6.02
C VAL A 130 8.49 -18.20 -7.24
N ASP A 131 9.70 -17.80 -7.56
CA ASP A 131 10.44 -18.24 -8.75
C ASP A 131 11.60 -19.15 -8.36
N THR A 132 11.92 -20.15 -9.22
CA THR A 132 13.11 -20.97 -9.07
C THR A 132 14.34 -20.18 -9.48
N ILE A 133 15.37 -20.17 -8.65
CA ILE A 133 16.63 -19.46 -8.91
C ILE A 133 17.76 -20.48 -9.00
N THR A 134 18.42 -20.55 -10.15
CA THR A 134 19.48 -21.53 -10.42
C THR A 134 20.85 -20.86 -10.46
N SER A 135 21.80 -21.44 -9.76
CA SER A 135 23.21 -21.05 -9.79
C SER A 135 24.07 -22.22 -10.26
N SER A 136 25.12 -21.92 -11.05
CA SER A 136 26.16 -22.91 -11.42
C SER A 136 27.09 -23.15 -10.23
N VAL A 137 27.53 -24.40 -10.10
CA VAL A 137 28.48 -24.80 -9.07
C VAL A 137 29.90 -24.66 -9.62
N LYS A 138 30.75 -23.98 -8.86
CA LYS A 138 32.19 -23.85 -9.11
C LYS A 138 32.93 -24.17 -7.82
N ASP A 139 33.94 -25.06 -7.94
CA ASP A 139 34.73 -25.49 -6.79
C ASP A 139 33.88 -25.99 -5.60
N ASN A 140 32.88 -26.84 -5.92
CA ASN A 140 31.88 -27.35 -4.97
C ASN A 140 31.08 -26.26 -4.22
N THR A 141 31.02 -25.05 -4.74
CA THR A 141 30.29 -23.94 -4.15
C THR A 141 29.28 -23.37 -5.16
N ALA A 142 28.02 -23.29 -4.79
CA ALA A 142 26.98 -22.54 -5.47
C ALA A 142 26.83 -21.16 -4.85
N SER A 143 26.97 -20.10 -5.64
CA SER A 143 26.86 -18.71 -5.18
C SER A 143 25.53 -18.12 -5.65
N PHE A 144 24.75 -17.64 -4.72
CA PHE A 144 23.51 -16.92 -4.95
C PHE A 144 23.71 -15.46 -4.55
N SER A 145 23.77 -14.56 -5.52
CA SER A 145 24.01 -13.13 -5.28
C SER A 145 22.76 -12.33 -5.58
N ASP A 146 22.49 -11.32 -4.76
CA ASP A 146 21.43 -10.35 -4.94
C ASP A 146 20.03 -10.97 -5.13
N ILE A 147 19.75 -12.00 -4.34
CA ILE A 147 18.47 -12.72 -4.39
C ILE A 147 17.39 -11.91 -3.68
N ASN A 148 16.30 -11.65 -4.38
CA ASN A 148 15.13 -11.02 -3.82
C ASN A 148 14.26 -12.05 -3.10
N ILE A 149 13.97 -11.80 -1.83
CA ILE A 149 13.07 -12.59 -0.99
C ILE A 149 11.94 -11.71 -0.47
N TYR A 150 10.74 -12.26 -0.40
CA TYR A 150 9.52 -11.56 -0.06
C TYR A 150 8.97 -12.06 1.26
N GLN A 151 8.64 -11.15 2.17
CA GLN A 151 8.03 -11.51 3.43
C GLN A 151 6.67 -12.16 3.20
N GLY A 152 6.45 -13.30 3.82
CA GLY A 152 5.19 -14.01 3.78
C GLY A 152 5.30 -15.50 3.50
N ILE A 153 4.15 -16.15 3.50
CA ILE A 153 4.00 -17.59 3.33
C ILE A 153 3.64 -17.89 1.87
N TYR A 154 4.47 -18.70 1.22
CA TYR A 154 4.20 -19.20 -0.12
C TYR A 154 3.12 -20.28 -0.10
N LEU A 155 2.11 -20.12 -0.95
CA LEU A 155 0.99 -21.02 -1.09
C LEU A 155 0.76 -21.41 -2.55
N VAL A 156 0.19 -22.61 -2.74
CA VAL A 156 -0.18 -23.15 -4.05
C VAL A 156 -1.65 -23.55 -4.03
N LYS A 157 -2.44 -23.05 -4.97
CA LYS A 157 -3.84 -23.45 -5.19
C LYS A 157 -3.97 -24.06 -6.58
N ILE A 158 -4.66 -25.19 -6.67
CA ILE A 158 -4.92 -25.85 -7.94
C ILE A 158 -6.42 -25.80 -8.20
N PHE A 159 -6.78 -25.37 -9.42
CA PHE A 159 -8.14 -25.43 -9.92
C PHE A 159 -8.20 -26.33 -11.14
N GLN A 160 -9.35 -26.95 -11.34
CA GLN A 160 -9.66 -27.67 -12.57
C GLN A 160 -10.79 -26.94 -13.30
N PHE A 161 -10.58 -26.63 -14.56
CA PHE A 161 -11.59 -26.00 -15.42
C PHE A 161 -12.61 -27.05 -15.88
N ASP A 162 -13.89 -26.81 -15.60
CA ASP A 162 -14.99 -27.72 -15.88
C ASP A 162 -15.93 -27.23 -16.99
N ASN A 163 -15.59 -26.10 -17.62
CA ASN A 163 -16.37 -25.44 -18.68
C ASN A 163 -17.80 -25.03 -18.26
N SER A 164 -18.09 -24.93 -16.96
CA SER A 164 -19.37 -24.40 -16.48
C SER A 164 -19.38 -22.86 -16.60
N LEU A 165 -20.56 -22.27 -16.86
CA LEU A 165 -20.73 -20.81 -17.00
C LEU A 165 -20.54 -20.09 -15.67
N ASP A 166 -20.72 -20.77 -14.54
CA ASP A 166 -20.69 -20.18 -13.21
C ASP A 166 -19.36 -20.44 -12.47
N GLN A 167 -18.40 -21.08 -13.12
CA GLN A 167 -17.13 -21.39 -12.49
C GLN A 167 -16.31 -20.11 -12.21
N ARG A 168 -15.90 -19.97 -10.96
CA ARG A 168 -15.10 -18.83 -10.49
C ARG A 168 -13.78 -19.33 -9.86
N PHE A 169 -12.69 -18.66 -10.18
CA PHE A 169 -11.36 -19.02 -9.67
C PHE A 169 -10.97 -18.08 -8.53
N ILE A 170 -11.48 -18.36 -7.34
CA ILE A 170 -11.31 -17.51 -6.16
C ILE A 170 -10.15 -18.03 -5.33
N LEU A 171 -9.22 -17.15 -4.97
CA LEU A 171 -8.22 -17.38 -3.95
C LEU A 171 -8.84 -17.07 -2.59
N ASP A 172 -8.97 -18.11 -1.74
CA ASP A 172 -9.72 -18.04 -0.48
C ASP A 172 -8.99 -17.26 0.63
N ASN A 173 -7.69 -17.02 0.46
CA ASN A 173 -6.88 -16.31 1.43
C ASN A 173 -7.08 -14.80 1.33
N GLN A 174 -7.08 -14.16 2.47
CA GLN A 174 -6.90 -12.72 2.62
C GLN A 174 -5.41 -12.39 2.62
N SER A 175 -5.05 -11.11 2.58
CA SER A 175 -3.67 -10.65 2.69
C SER A 175 -2.73 -11.13 1.57
N ILE A 176 -3.27 -11.39 0.38
CA ILE A 176 -2.49 -11.82 -0.77
C ILE A 176 -1.73 -10.63 -1.38
N ASP A 177 -0.44 -10.83 -1.63
CA ASP A 177 0.33 -9.95 -2.50
C ASP A 177 0.08 -10.33 -3.97
N THR A 178 -0.75 -9.56 -4.67
CA THR A 178 -1.12 -9.84 -6.07
C THR A 178 0.06 -9.77 -7.03
N SER A 179 1.14 -9.06 -6.70
CA SER A 179 2.35 -8.99 -7.51
C SER A 179 3.14 -10.31 -7.51
N SER A 180 2.95 -11.12 -6.47
CA SER A 180 3.58 -12.43 -6.32
C SER A 180 2.89 -13.54 -7.09
N ILE A 181 1.67 -13.31 -7.60
CA ILE A 181 0.87 -14.35 -8.24
C ILE A 181 1.54 -14.85 -9.52
N ARG A 182 1.71 -16.17 -9.60
CA ARG A 182 2.18 -16.88 -10.78
C ARG A 182 1.15 -17.94 -11.17
N VAL A 183 0.74 -17.92 -12.41
CA VAL A 183 -0.26 -18.86 -12.95
C VAL A 183 0.35 -19.69 -14.05
N SER A 184 0.15 -21.00 -13.98
CA SER A 184 0.47 -21.92 -15.04
C SER A 184 -0.70 -22.86 -15.33
N VAL A 185 -0.91 -23.17 -16.58
CA VAL A 185 -1.99 -24.03 -17.07
C VAL A 185 -1.43 -25.22 -17.80
N LYS A 186 -1.95 -26.42 -17.57
CA LYS A 186 -1.59 -27.64 -18.30
C LYS A 186 -2.81 -28.53 -18.54
N LYS A 187 -2.70 -29.47 -19.46
CA LYS A 187 -3.74 -30.49 -19.69
C LYS A 187 -3.70 -31.54 -18.58
N GLU A 188 -4.85 -32.08 -18.22
CA GLU A 188 -4.93 -33.21 -17.30
C GLU A 188 -4.11 -34.40 -17.86
N GLY A 189 -3.35 -35.05 -16.98
CA GLY A 189 -2.47 -36.16 -17.38
C GLY A 189 -1.14 -35.75 -18.04
N ASP A 190 -0.92 -34.45 -18.27
CA ASP A 190 0.39 -33.96 -18.73
C ASP A 190 1.37 -33.89 -17.56
N ASN A 191 2.50 -34.58 -17.68
CA ASN A 191 3.60 -34.58 -16.71
C ASN A 191 4.57 -33.43 -16.93
N GLY A 192 4.35 -32.59 -17.96
CA GLY A 192 5.19 -31.44 -18.28
C GLY A 192 4.97 -30.25 -17.35
N VAL A 193 5.86 -29.27 -17.48
CA VAL A 193 5.70 -27.95 -16.84
C VAL A 193 4.55 -27.22 -17.54
N GLY A 194 3.58 -26.73 -16.77
CA GLY A 194 2.45 -25.97 -17.31
C GLY A 194 2.91 -24.70 -18.05
N VAL A 195 2.09 -24.26 -18.99
CA VAL A 195 2.32 -23.03 -19.75
C VAL A 195 2.05 -21.83 -18.85
N LYS A 196 2.99 -20.88 -18.77
CA LYS A 196 2.86 -19.70 -17.93
C LYS A 196 1.88 -18.68 -18.52
N TYR A 197 1.05 -18.13 -17.66
CA TYR A 197 0.13 -17.01 -17.95
C TYR A 197 0.65 -15.75 -17.27
N SER A 198 0.50 -14.60 -17.91
CA SER A 198 0.96 -13.31 -17.42
C SER A 198 -0.19 -12.48 -16.88
N LEU A 199 0.02 -11.83 -15.73
CA LEU A 199 -0.93 -10.83 -15.22
C LEU A 199 -0.92 -9.60 -16.11
N VAL A 200 -2.09 -9.16 -16.54
CA VAL A 200 -2.26 -7.96 -17.35
C VAL A 200 -3.37 -7.07 -16.75
N ASN A 201 -3.08 -5.79 -16.71
CA ASN A 201 -4.00 -4.75 -16.22
C ASN A 201 -4.58 -3.89 -17.35
N ASP A 202 -4.16 -4.11 -18.62
CA ASP A 202 -4.56 -3.33 -19.76
C ASP A 202 -4.89 -4.25 -20.96
N ILE A 203 -6.03 -3.99 -21.59
CA ILE A 203 -6.60 -4.81 -22.68
C ILE A 203 -5.98 -4.46 -24.05
N ASN A 204 -5.25 -3.35 -24.17
CA ASN A 204 -4.90 -2.73 -25.47
C ASN A 204 -3.96 -3.55 -26.38
N ASN A 205 -3.35 -4.61 -25.94
CA ASN A 205 -2.43 -5.43 -26.76
C ASN A 205 -2.68 -6.93 -26.60
N ILE A 206 -3.92 -7.32 -26.28
CA ILE A 206 -4.29 -8.71 -26.05
C ILE A 206 -5.02 -9.24 -27.26
N ASP A 207 -4.57 -10.35 -27.79
CA ASP A 207 -5.21 -11.12 -28.85
C ASP A 207 -5.75 -12.46 -28.31
N SER A 208 -6.41 -13.22 -29.18
CA SER A 208 -6.99 -14.53 -28.86
C SER A 208 -5.97 -15.62 -28.47
N ASN A 209 -4.66 -15.40 -28.71
CA ASN A 209 -3.58 -16.32 -28.39
C ASN A 209 -2.78 -15.88 -27.17
N SER A 210 -3.03 -14.69 -26.65
CA SER A 210 -2.31 -14.13 -25.52
C SER A 210 -2.63 -14.91 -24.24
N ARG A 211 -1.60 -15.45 -23.59
CA ARG A 211 -1.70 -16.22 -22.34
C ARG A 211 -1.70 -15.26 -21.16
N VAL A 212 -2.85 -14.74 -20.84
CA VAL A 212 -3.04 -13.67 -19.86
C VAL A 212 -4.16 -14.03 -18.88
N PHE A 213 -4.08 -13.44 -17.69
CA PHE A 213 -5.15 -13.44 -16.72
C PHE A 213 -5.28 -12.06 -16.10
N PHE A 214 -6.46 -11.77 -15.58
CA PHE A 214 -6.80 -10.55 -14.87
C PHE A 214 -7.11 -10.90 -13.42
N ILE A 215 -6.93 -9.93 -12.53
CA ILE A 215 -7.27 -10.07 -11.11
C ILE A 215 -8.32 -9.04 -10.76
N ARG A 216 -9.32 -9.48 -10.01
CA ARG A 216 -10.34 -8.62 -9.44
C ARG A 216 -10.45 -8.86 -7.95
N GLU A 217 -10.39 -7.80 -7.15
CA GLU A 217 -10.72 -7.87 -5.74
C GLU A 217 -12.24 -8.09 -5.59
N ILE A 218 -12.60 -9.02 -4.72
CA ILE A 218 -13.97 -9.35 -4.38
C ILE A 218 -14.18 -9.17 -2.87
N GLN A 219 -15.32 -9.58 -2.37
CA GLN A 219 -15.67 -9.49 -0.95
C GLN A 219 -14.60 -10.08 -0.03
N ASP A 220 -14.43 -9.46 1.15
CA ASP A 220 -13.49 -9.88 2.21
C ASP A 220 -12.01 -9.88 1.78
N GLU A 221 -11.59 -8.91 0.95
CA GLU A 221 -10.20 -8.78 0.48
C GLU A 221 -9.66 -10.04 -0.23
N ARG A 222 -10.55 -10.84 -0.82
CA ARG A 222 -10.18 -12.00 -1.64
C ARG A 222 -10.06 -11.61 -3.10
N TYR A 223 -9.37 -12.44 -3.86
CA TYR A 223 -9.08 -12.17 -5.27
C TYR A 223 -9.63 -13.27 -6.16
N GLU A 224 -10.25 -12.86 -7.25
CA GLU A 224 -10.74 -13.71 -8.32
C GLU A 224 -9.85 -13.56 -9.54
N LEU A 225 -9.45 -14.69 -10.12
CA LEU A 225 -8.72 -14.74 -11.37
C LEU A 225 -9.71 -14.88 -12.52
N ILE A 226 -9.52 -14.07 -13.57
CA ILE A 226 -10.35 -14.07 -14.76
C ILE A 226 -9.44 -14.39 -15.94
N PHE A 227 -9.79 -15.42 -16.71
CA PHE A 227 -9.05 -15.88 -17.88
C PHE A 227 -9.68 -15.41 -19.18
N GLY A 228 -8.94 -15.53 -20.28
CA GLY A 228 -9.42 -15.14 -21.60
C GLY A 228 -10.60 -15.98 -22.09
N ASP A 229 -11.43 -15.38 -22.92
CA ASP A 229 -12.64 -15.96 -23.55
C ASP A 229 -12.38 -16.49 -24.97
N GLY A 230 -11.15 -16.35 -25.49
CA GLY A 230 -10.77 -16.68 -26.86
C GLY A 230 -10.86 -15.51 -27.84
N ILE A 231 -11.32 -14.34 -27.36
CA ILE A 231 -11.25 -13.06 -28.08
C ILE A 231 -10.21 -12.18 -27.41
N PHE A 232 -10.37 -11.97 -26.09
CA PHE A 232 -9.44 -11.27 -25.24
C PHE A 232 -8.68 -12.26 -24.34
N GLY A 233 -7.58 -12.79 -24.87
CA GLY A 233 -6.77 -13.81 -24.22
C GLY A 233 -7.15 -15.25 -24.57
N LYS A 234 -6.22 -16.14 -24.32
CA LYS A 234 -6.34 -17.58 -24.61
C LYS A 234 -7.41 -18.23 -23.73
N LYS A 235 -8.28 -19.02 -24.35
CA LYS A 235 -9.33 -19.77 -23.63
C LYS A 235 -8.70 -20.98 -22.88
N LEU A 236 -9.27 -21.28 -21.72
CA LEU A 236 -8.98 -22.51 -20.98
C LEU A 236 -9.74 -23.70 -21.56
N GLY A 237 -9.24 -24.90 -21.34
CA GLY A 237 -9.92 -26.14 -21.70
C GLY A 237 -9.04 -27.16 -22.37
N THR A 238 -9.66 -28.26 -22.82
CA THR A 238 -9.01 -29.41 -23.44
C THR A 238 -9.29 -29.54 -24.94
N GLU A 239 -10.01 -28.58 -25.52
CA GLU A 239 -10.29 -28.55 -26.97
C GLU A 239 -9.03 -28.34 -27.80
N LEU A 240 -9.16 -28.50 -29.12
CA LEU A 240 -8.09 -28.26 -30.07
C LEU A 240 -7.67 -26.78 -29.99
N ASN A 241 -6.41 -26.53 -29.69
CA ASN A 241 -5.77 -25.21 -29.47
C ASN A 241 -5.95 -24.60 -28.07
N ASP A 242 -6.62 -25.22 -27.11
CA ASP A 242 -6.66 -24.78 -25.72
C ASP A 242 -5.39 -25.22 -24.95
N ASP A 243 -5.00 -24.48 -23.93
CA ASP A 243 -3.74 -24.73 -23.20
C ASP A 243 -3.89 -25.74 -22.05
N GLY A 244 -5.11 -26.12 -21.68
CA GLY A 244 -5.38 -27.12 -20.65
C GLY A 244 -6.46 -26.69 -19.65
N ASP A 245 -6.72 -27.54 -18.70
CA ASP A 245 -7.79 -27.47 -17.71
C ASP A 245 -7.28 -27.49 -16.27
N ILE A 246 -6.01 -27.83 -16.01
CA ILE A 246 -5.41 -27.78 -14.68
C ILE A 246 -4.68 -26.46 -14.53
N ILE A 247 -5.19 -25.61 -13.64
CA ILE A 247 -4.66 -24.27 -13.36
C ILE A 247 -3.94 -24.31 -12.01
N THR A 248 -2.63 -24.10 -12.02
CA THR A 248 -1.82 -23.99 -10.81
C THR A 248 -1.51 -22.53 -10.53
N VAL A 249 -1.93 -22.05 -9.38
CA VAL A 249 -1.71 -20.68 -8.92
C VAL A 249 -0.79 -20.68 -7.72
N GLN A 250 0.31 -19.96 -7.81
CA GLN A 250 1.31 -19.79 -6.76
C GLN A 250 1.26 -18.34 -6.31
N TYR A 251 1.30 -18.06 -5.01
CA TYR A 251 1.21 -16.73 -4.46
C TYR A 251 1.77 -16.67 -3.04
N ILE A 252 2.00 -15.45 -2.55
CA ILE A 252 2.44 -15.18 -1.17
C ILE A 252 1.32 -14.45 -0.43
N THR A 253 1.04 -14.91 0.79
CA THR A 253 0.26 -14.15 1.78
C THR A 253 1.20 -13.42 2.71
N THR A 254 0.98 -12.14 2.95
CA THR A 254 1.92 -11.24 3.64
C THR A 254 1.29 -10.51 4.81
N ASP A 255 2.12 -10.14 5.79
CA ASP A 255 1.75 -9.29 6.93
C ASP A 255 1.89 -7.78 6.61
N GLY A 256 2.16 -7.44 5.33
CA GLY A 256 2.22 -6.07 4.85
C GLY A 256 3.43 -5.30 5.41
N ASP A 257 3.17 -4.16 6.04
CA ASP A 257 4.21 -3.26 6.55
C ASP A 257 4.89 -3.75 7.84
N ASP A 258 4.30 -4.69 8.58
CA ASP A 258 4.90 -5.29 9.77
C ASP A 258 6.22 -6.02 9.47
N GLY A 259 6.37 -6.54 8.25
CA GLY A 259 7.58 -7.20 7.79
C GLY A 259 8.75 -6.29 7.39
N ASN A 260 8.60 -4.97 7.50
CA ASN A 260 9.66 -4.02 7.14
C ASN A 260 10.71 -3.89 8.25
N GLY A 261 11.99 -3.83 7.87
CA GLY A 261 13.10 -3.55 8.78
C GLY A 261 13.83 -4.79 9.30
N VAL A 262 13.52 -5.99 8.81
CA VAL A 262 14.27 -7.21 9.13
C VAL A 262 15.64 -7.14 8.46
N GLU A 263 16.72 -7.35 9.23
CA GLU A 263 18.11 -7.26 8.76
C GLU A 263 18.87 -8.59 8.89
N ASN A 264 18.47 -9.44 9.83
CA ASN A 264 19.15 -10.69 10.10
C ASN A 264 18.32 -11.88 9.58
N PHE A 265 18.93 -12.67 8.70
CA PHE A 265 18.26 -13.79 8.05
C PHE A 265 18.97 -15.11 8.32
N THR A 266 18.19 -16.14 8.62
CA THR A 266 18.67 -17.53 8.76
C THR A 266 18.14 -18.34 7.58
N PHE A 267 19.01 -19.00 6.85
CA PHE A 267 18.65 -19.81 5.68
C PHE A 267 17.86 -21.07 6.10
N SER A 268 16.73 -21.27 5.46
CA SER A 268 15.83 -22.42 5.66
C SER A 268 15.32 -22.99 4.33
N GLY A 269 15.90 -22.53 3.19
CA GLY A 269 15.43 -22.85 1.84
C GLY A 269 15.73 -24.26 1.39
N THR A 270 14.96 -24.75 0.42
CA THR A 270 15.16 -26.04 -0.23
C THR A 270 15.97 -25.87 -1.51
N LEU A 271 17.07 -26.60 -1.62
CA LEU A 271 17.95 -26.63 -2.79
C LEU A 271 17.85 -27.98 -3.52
N THR A 272 17.87 -27.95 -4.83
CA THR A 272 17.87 -29.15 -5.66
C THR A 272 19.05 -29.13 -6.66
N ASN A 273 19.55 -30.31 -6.99
CA ASN A 273 20.60 -30.48 -8.01
C ASN A 273 20.02 -30.49 -9.44
N GLN A 274 20.90 -30.62 -10.47
CA GLN A 274 20.54 -30.69 -11.88
C GLN A 274 19.54 -31.81 -12.23
N ASN A 275 19.40 -32.83 -11.39
CA ASN A 275 18.50 -33.97 -11.59
C ASN A 275 17.20 -33.87 -10.73
N GLY A 276 17.01 -32.73 -10.05
CA GLY A 276 15.87 -32.54 -9.17
C GLY A 276 16.00 -33.16 -7.77
N GLY A 277 17.14 -33.81 -7.46
CA GLY A 277 17.39 -34.34 -6.11
C GLY A 277 17.69 -33.23 -5.11
N VAL A 278 17.15 -33.37 -3.89
CA VAL A 278 17.38 -32.39 -2.81
C VAL A 278 18.86 -32.38 -2.40
N ILE A 279 19.44 -31.18 -2.32
CA ILE A 279 20.79 -30.95 -1.83
C ILE A 279 20.75 -30.67 -0.34
N THR A 280 21.48 -31.45 0.46
CA THR A 280 21.79 -31.08 1.84
C THR A 280 23.12 -30.33 1.86
N PRO A 281 23.15 -29.05 2.28
CA PRO A 281 24.38 -28.30 2.40
C PRO A 281 25.40 -29.00 3.33
N ILE A 282 26.68 -29.01 2.94
CA ILE A 282 27.75 -29.64 3.72
C ILE A 282 28.04 -28.85 5.01
N SER A 283 27.80 -27.53 4.98
CA SER A 283 28.03 -26.63 6.10
C SER A 283 26.82 -25.69 6.29
N THR A 284 26.76 -25.06 7.46
CA THR A 284 25.75 -24.01 7.71
C THR A 284 25.87 -22.90 6.67
N VAL A 285 24.76 -22.54 6.06
CA VAL A 285 24.67 -21.48 5.06
C VAL A 285 24.66 -20.13 5.79
N SER A 286 25.69 -19.33 5.55
CA SER A 286 25.74 -17.95 6.07
C SER A 286 25.09 -17.01 5.07
N VAL A 287 24.11 -16.25 5.52
CA VAL A 287 23.40 -15.25 4.72
C VAL A 287 24.00 -13.89 4.96
N THR A 288 24.27 -13.15 3.89
CA THR A 288 24.66 -11.74 3.91
C THR A 288 23.48 -10.92 3.47
N THR A 289 23.07 -9.96 4.26
CA THR A 289 21.98 -9.04 3.94
C THR A 289 22.53 -7.88 3.11
N ASN A 290 22.14 -7.80 1.85
CA ASN A 290 22.51 -6.68 0.96
C ASN A 290 21.57 -5.50 1.17
N GLN A 291 20.27 -5.79 1.40
CA GLN A 291 19.23 -4.81 1.71
C GLN A 291 18.28 -5.40 2.75
N SER A 292 18.05 -4.68 3.84
CA SER A 292 17.01 -5.00 4.82
C SER A 292 15.62 -4.99 4.17
N SER A 293 14.65 -5.67 4.79
CA SER A 293 13.30 -5.76 4.25
C SER A 293 12.62 -4.38 4.24
N ILE A 294 12.09 -4.00 3.09
CA ILE A 294 11.43 -2.71 2.84
C ILE A 294 10.24 -2.88 1.89
N ASN A 295 9.44 -1.84 1.75
CA ASN A 295 8.34 -1.72 0.79
C ASN A 295 7.11 -2.61 1.06
N GLY A 296 7.05 -3.30 2.21
CA GLY A 296 5.81 -3.91 2.67
C GLY A 296 4.76 -2.84 2.95
N THR A 297 3.52 -3.06 2.54
CA THR A 297 2.43 -2.11 2.77
C THR A 297 1.10 -2.81 2.94
N GLU A 298 0.23 -2.17 3.73
CA GLU A 298 -1.15 -2.56 3.87
C GLU A 298 -1.95 -2.37 2.57
N ILE A 299 -3.13 -2.99 2.52
CA ILE A 299 -4.09 -2.81 1.44
C ILE A 299 -4.44 -1.34 1.26
N GLU A 300 -4.71 -0.93 0.04
CA GLU A 300 -5.05 0.46 -0.25
C GLU A 300 -6.31 0.92 0.48
N SER A 301 -6.24 2.07 1.15
CA SER A 301 -7.36 2.63 1.89
C SER A 301 -8.46 3.15 0.96
N LEU A 302 -9.72 3.13 1.42
CA LEU A 302 -10.87 3.64 0.67
C LEU A 302 -10.71 5.10 0.24
N SER A 303 -10.15 5.93 1.12
CA SER A 303 -9.87 7.35 0.81
C SER A 303 -8.86 7.51 -0.32
N SER A 304 -7.84 6.64 -0.36
CA SER A 304 -6.85 6.60 -1.44
C SER A 304 -7.50 6.20 -2.77
N ILE A 305 -8.29 5.11 -2.78
CA ILE A 305 -8.98 4.63 -3.98
C ILE A 305 -9.88 5.72 -4.56
N LYS A 306 -10.73 6.35 -3.73
CA LYS A 306 -11.62 7.43 -4.15
C LYS A 306 -10.87 8.64 -4.72
N TYR A 307 -9.72 8.97 -4.12
CA TYR A 307 -8.93 10.11 -4.55
C TYR A 307 -8.17 9.83 -5.87
N TYR A 308 -7.50 8.67 -5.99
CA TYR A 308 -6.61 8.40 -7.12
C TYR A 308 -7.29 7.81 -8.35
N SER A 309 -8.42 7.12 -8.22
CA SER A 309 -9.08 6.50 -9.36
C SER A 309 -9.49 7.48 -10.47
N PRO A 310 -10.07 8.69 -10.20
CA PRO A 310 -10.36 9.66 -11.25
C PRO A 310 -9.09 10.19 -11.94
N PHE A 311 -7.98 10.36 -11.19
CA PHE A 311 -6.72 10.85 -11.76
C PHE A 311 -6.04 9.79 -12.63
N THR A 312 -6.06 8.52 -12.21
CA THR A 312 -5.54 7.43 -13.03
C THR A 312 -6.31 7.32 -14.34
N TYR A 313 -7.63 7.47 -14.32
CA TYR A 313 -8.44 7.54 -15.52
C TYR A 313 -8.03 8.70 -16.44
N SER A 314 -7.84 9.90 -15.88
CA SER A 314 -7.46 11.08 -16.68
C SER A 314 -6.03 10.99 -17.23
N SER A 315 -5.09 10.35 -16.54
CA SER A 315 -3.71 10.17 -16.99
C SER A 315 -3.56 9.12 -18.09
N GLN A 316 -4.55 8.24 -18.27
CA GLN A 316 -4.53 7.14 -19.26
C GLN A 316 -3.23 6.31 -19.22
N ASN A 317 -2.71 6.02 -18.01
CA ASN A 317 -1.43 5.32 -17.76
C ASN A 317 -0.20 6.02 -18.40
N ARG A 318 -0.21 7.34 -18.55
CA ARG A 318 0.93 8.13 -19.07
C ARG A 318 1.31 9.21 -18.07
N ALA A 319 2.61 9.35 -17.82
CA ALA A 319 3.16 10.41 -16.99
C ALA A 319 3.55 11.59 -17.89
N VAL A 320 2.72 12.61 -17.96
CA VAL A 320 2.93 13.84 -18.76
C VAL A 320 3.06 15.05 -17.86
N THR A 321 2.13 15.21 -16.91
CA THR A 321 2.11 16.30 -15.95
C THR A 321 2.75 15.90 -14.63
N SER A 322 3.18 16.86 -13.82
CA SER A 322 3.69 16.62 -12.46
C SER A 322 2.72 15.75 -11.64
N ARG A 323 1.42 16.00 -11.78
CA ARG A 323 0.37 15.26 -11.08
C ARG A 323 0.22 13.82 -11.55
N ASP A 324 0.43 13.53 -12.83
CA ASP A 324 0.42 12.16 -13.34
C ASP A 324 1.59 11.37 -12.73
N TYR A 325 2.78 11.98 -12.67
CA TYR A 325 3.94 11.39 -11.99
C TYR A 325 3.66 11.11 -10.52
N GLU A 326 3.06 12.04 -9.78
CA GLU A 326 2.69 11.84 -8.37
C GLU A 326 1.76 10.64 -8.18
N THR A 327 0.75 10.50 -9.05
CA THR A 327 -0.21 9.41 -9.00
C THR A 327 0.44 8.07 -9.34
N ILE A 328 1.24 8.03 -10.41
CA ILE A 328 1.93 6.81 -10.86
C ILE A 328 2.99 6.37 -9.84
N ILE A 329 3.73 7.30 -9.24
CA ILE A 329 4.74 6.98 -8.22
C ILE A 329 4.10 6.29 -7.02
N LYS A 330 2.95 6.74 -6.55
CA LYS A 330 2.24 6.08 -5.46
C LYS A 330 1.74 4.68 -5.82
N LYS A 331 1.46 4.43 -7.10
CA LYS A 331 1.13 3.10 -7.63
C LYS A 331 2.37 2.20 -7.67
N VAL A 332 3.51 2.73 -8.15
CA VAL A 332 4.78 2.01 -8.33
C VAL A 332 5.49 1.77 -6.98
N PHE A 333 5.46 2.76 -6.09
CA PHE A 333 6.09 2.70 -4.77
C PHE A 333 5.07 3.03 -3.67
N PRO A 334 4.36 2.02 -3.18
CA PRO A 334 3.26 2.18 -2.22
C PRO A 334 3.68 2.73 -0.85
N ASN A 335 4.94 2.50 -0.45
CA ASN A 335 5.50 3.05 0.79
C ASN A 335 5.75 4.57 0.69
N THR A 336 5.01 5.25 -0.17
CA THR A 336 5.08 6.70 -0.35
C THR A 336 4.08 7.42 0.53
N GLU A 337 4.53 8.28 1.42
CA GLU A 337 3.68 9.20 2.18
C GLU A 337 3.33 10.43 1.35
N SER A 338 4.34 11.07 0.77
CA SER A 338 4.18 12.27 -0.05
C SER A 338 5.19 12.29 -1.19
N VAL A 339 4.79 12.85 -2.33
CA VAL A 339 5.64 13.06 -3.52
C VAL A 339 5.62 14.53 -3.90
N SER A 340 6.72 15.01 -4.37
CA SER A 340 6.82 16.31 -5.08
C SER A 340 7.52 16.08 -6.40
N VAL A 341 6.91 16.56 -7.46
CA VAL A 341 7.43 16.47 -8.83
C VAL A 341 7.58 17.86 -9.42
N ILE A 342 8.78 18.16 -9.87
CA ILE A 342 9.14 19.48 -10.43
C ILE A 342 9.77 19.25 -11.80
N GLY A 343 9.29 19.98 -12.81
CA GLY A 343 9.91 20.00 -14.13
C GLY A 343 11.32 20.59 -14.08
N GLY A 344 12.23 20.07 -14.88
CA GLY A 344 13.61 20.57 -14.89
C GLY A 344 13.74 22.02 -15.36
N GLU A 345 12.76 22.54 -16.07
CA GLU A 345 12.67 23.96 -16.45
C GLU A 345 12.44 24.92 -15.26
N GLU A 346 11.89 24.42 -14.16
CA GLU A 346 11.65 25.20 -12.93
C GLU A 346 12.87 25.25 -12.01
N LEU A 347 13.94 24.54 -12.35
CA LEU A 347 15.17 24.53 -11.55
C LEU A 347 16.05 25.74 -11.81
N ASP A 348 16.90 26.05 -10.87
CA ASP A 348 17.97 27.06 -11.03
C ASP A 348 19.33 26.36 -10.77
N PRO A 349 20.18 26.16 -11.80
CA PRO A 349 19.96 26.40 -13.24
C PRO A 349 18.95 25.39 -13.87
N PRO A 350 18.23 25.80 -14.96
CA PRO A 350 17.26 24.90 -15.61
C PRO A 350 17.92 23.67 -16.25
N GLU A 351 17.29 22.50 -16.05
CA GLU A 351 17.66 21.22 -16.67
C GLU A 351 16.54 20.73 -17.59
N PHE A 352 16.53 21.14 -18.85
CA PHE A 352 15.50 20.77 -19.82
C PHE A 352 15.48 19.26 -20.11
N GLY A 353 14.30 18.68 -20.34
CA GLY A 353 14.11 17.27 -20.61
C GLY A 353 14.24 16.38 -19.37
N THR A 354 14.24 16.96 -18.19
CA THR A 354 14.30 16.22 -16.93
C THR A 354 13.09 16.48 -16.05
N VAL A 355 12.73 15.49 -15.24
CA VAL A 355 11.74 15.63 -14.18
C VAL A 355 12.39 15.21 -12.86
N ASN A 356 12.40 16.11 -11.89
CA ASN A 356 12.94 15.87 -10.56
C ASN A 356 11.83 15.41 -9.61
N ILE A 357 12.01 14.26 -9.02
CA ILE A 357 11.06 13.59 -8.17
C ILE A 357 11.65 13.50 -6.76
N SER A 358 10.95 14.04 -5.79
CA SER A 358 11.29 13.88 -4.37
C SER A 358 10.19 13.07 -3.70
N ILE A 359 10.56 11.95 -3.07
CA ILE A 359 9.61 11.02 -2.46
C ILE A 359 9.89 10.94 -0.97
N LYS A 360 8.87 11.17 -0.15
CA LYS A 360 8.92 10.90 1.28
C LYS A 360 8.33 9.51 1.54
N PRO A 361 9.10 8.55 2.06
CA PRO A 361 8.56 7.26 2.44
C PRO A 361 7.73 7.37 3.72
N LYS A 362 6.77 6.46 3.91
CA LYS A 362 6.00 6.34 5.16
C LYS A 362 6.90 5.96 6.34
N ASN A 363 7.84 5.06 6.10
CA ASN A 363 8.78 4.56 7.07
C ASN A 363 10.20 5.02 6.69
N GLY A 364 10.89 5.68 7.62
CA GLY A 364 12.23 6.21 7.39
C GLY A 364 12.28 7.61 6.81
N SER A 365 13.49 8.15 6.72
CA SER A 365 13.75 9.52 6.24
C SER A 365 14.24 9.58 4.80
N PHE A 366 14.75 8.47 4.26
CA PHE A 366 15.36 8.40 2.93
C PHE A 366 14.98 7.09 2.22
N ILE A 367 15.03 7.12 0.90
CA ILE A 367 14.87 5.95 0.05
C ILE A 367 16.26 5.44 -0.31
N SER A 368 16.49 4.13 -0.18
CA SER A 368 17.75 3.51 -0.59
C SER A 368 17.98 3.63 -2.11
N ASP A 369 19.23 3.64 -2.55
CA ASP A 369 19.55 3.70 -3.98
C ASP A 369 19.01 2.51 -4.76
N PHE A 370 18.90 1.34 -4.11
CA PHE A 370 18.23 0.16 -4.66
C PHE A 370 16.75 0.47 -4.97
N SER A 371 16.00 1.01 -4.01
CA SER A 371 14.60 1.39 -4.22
C SER A 371 14.44 2.50 -5.26
N LYS A 372 15.35 3.49 -5.28
CA LYS A 372 15.34 4.54 -6.32
C LYS A 372 15.47 3.92 -7.72
N ASN A 373 16.41 2.97 -7.91
CA ASN A 373 16.60 2.31 -9.19
C ASN A 373 15.39 1.46 -9.59
N LEU A 374 14.77 0.77 -8.64
CA LEU A 374 13.55 0.00 -8.87
C LEU A 374 12.40 0.92 -9.32
N ILE A 375 12.17 2.01 -8.60
CA ILE A 375 11.14 3.01 -8.95
C ILE A 375 11.39 3.59 -10.34
N LEU A 376 12.63 3.98 -10.66
CA LEU A 376 12.98 4.53 -11.97
C LEU A 376 12.77 3.52 -13.10
N SER A 377 13.08 2.25 -12.89
CA SER A 377 12.86 1.19 -13.89
C SER A 377 11.37 0.99 -14.20
N GLU A 378 10.53 1.04 -13.16
CA GLU A 378 9.08 0.94 -13.33
C GLU A 378 8.46 2.19 -13.95
N LEU A 379 8.91 3.40 -13.55
CA LEU A 379 8.43 4.66 -14.10
C LEU A 379 8.70 4.80 -15.61
N LYS A 380 9.75 4.18 -16.13
CA LYS A 380 10.04 4.18 -17.58
C LYS A 380 8.90 3.62 -18.41
N LYS A 381 8.09 2.71 -17.87
CA LYS A 381 6.94 2.12 -18.57
C LYS A 381 5.83 3.13 -18.84
N TYR A 382 5.76 4.19 -18.05
CA TYR A 382 4.72 5.23 -18.09
C TYR A 382 5.22 6.55 -18.66
N SER A 383 6.53 6.72 -18.81
CA SER A 383 7.13 8.01 -19.19
C SER A 383 7.05 8.28 -20.69
N VAL A 384 6.93 9.54 -21.04
CA VAL A 384 7.01 10.01 -22.43
C VAL A 384 8.46 9.93 -22.93
N SER A 385 8.64 9.55 -24.19
CA SER A 385 9.96 9.48 -24.83
C SER A 385 10.67 10.84 -24.76
N GLY A 386 11.95 10.82 -24.39
CA GLY A 386 12.80 12.03 -24.30
C GLY A 386 12.76 12.72 -22.94
N ILE A 387 11.97 12.26 -21.98
CA ILE A 387 11.97 12.80 -20.61
C ILE A 387 12.76 11.87 -19.68
N ASN A 388 13.75 12.44 -18.98
CA ASN A 388 14.59 11.75 -18.01
C ASN A 388 14.05 11.98 -16.59
N GLN A 389 13.78 10.93 -15.84
CA GLN A 389 13.38 11.03 -14.44
C GLN A 389 14.61 10.95 -13.53
N LYS A 390 14.68 11.83 -12.55
CA LYS A 390 15.69 11.84 -11.49
C LYS A 390 14.99 11.80 -10.13
N ILE A 391 15.39 10.87 -9.26
CA ILE A 391 14.94 10.87 -7.87
C ILE A 391 15.97 11.64 -7.05
N VAL A 392 15.52 12.72 -6.42
CA VAL A 392 16.34 13.63 -5.62
C VAL A 392 16.01 13.44 -4.14
N ASP A 393 17.05 13.40 -3.30
CA ASP A 393 16.88 13.24 -1.86
C ASP A 393 16.16 14.44 -1.24
N LEU A 394 15.43 14.14 -0.15
CA LEU A 394 14.65 15.12 0.58
C LEU A 394 15.53 16.17 1.25
N LYS A 395 15.11 17.41 1.16
CA LYS A 395 15.65 18.50 1.98
C LYS A 395 14.78 18.64 3.23
N ILE A 396 15.24 18.12 4.36
CA ILE A 396 14.48 18.10 5.62
C ILE A 396 14.79 19.35 6.43
N LEU A 397 13.74 20.01 6.90
CA LEU A 397 13.81 21.08 7.88
C LEU A 397 13.34 20.55 9.24
N TYR A 398 14.24 20.50 10.20
CA TYR A 398 13.93 20.08 11.57
C TYR A 398 13.44 21.27 12.38
N VAL A 399 12.39 21.04 13.17
CA VAL A 399 11.85 22.04 14.08
C VAL A 399 12.11 21.56 15.51
N GLU A 400 13.00 22.25 16.22
CA GLU A 400 13.31 21.97 17.61
C GLU A 400 12.43 22.86 18.51
N ILE A 401 11.75 22.25 19.49
CA ILE A 401 10.84 22.91 20.41
C ILE A 401 11.39 22.83 21.82
N ALA A 402 11.60 23.97 22.45
CA ALA A 402 11.92 24.07 23.88
C ALA A 402 10.79 24.84 24.58
N SER A 403 10.02 24.16 25.44
CA SER A 403 8.86 24.73 26.10
C SER A 403 8.95 24.60 27.62
N SER A 404 8.64 25.70 28.32
CA SER A 404 8.39 25.73 29.75
C SER A 404 6.88 25.78 29.96
N VAL A 405 6.30 24.72 30.52
CA VAL A 405 4.86 24.59 30.73
C VAL A 405 4.54 24.86 32.20
N TYR A 406 3.65 25.81 32.46
CA TYR A 406 3.17 26.15 33.79
C TYR A 406 1.80 25.50 34.01
N TYR A 407 1.63 24.86 35.16
CA TYR A 407 0.42 24.09 35.47
C TYR A 407 -0.02 24.21 36.95
N ASN A 408 -1.28 23.94 37.19
CA ASN A 408 -1.82 23.87 38.54
C ASN A 408 -1.55 22.50 39.18
N ASN A 409 -0.67 22.48 40.17
CA ASN A 409 -0.24 21.26 40.85
C ASN A 409 -1.37 20.50 41.57
N SER A 410 -2.48 21.19 41.89
CA SER A 410 -3.63 20.57 42.57
C SER A 410 -4.51 19.73 41.63
N LEU A 411 -4.36 19.90 40.31
CA LEU A 411 -5.15 19.19 39.29
C LEU A 411 -4.39 18.03 38.66
N VAL A 412 -3.11 17.87 38.96
CA VAL A 412 -2.25 16.86 38.31
C VAL A 412 -1.74 15.85 39.33
N SER A 413 -1.87 14.57 39.03
CA SER A 413 -1.38 13.50 39.90
C SER A 413 0.15 13.41 39.95
N SER A 414 0.85 13.76 38.84
CA SER A 414 2.31 13.77 38.73
C SER A 414 2.77 14.67 37.58
N SER A 415 3.84 15.44 37.83
CA SER A 415 4.48 16.27 36.80
C SER A 415 5.07 15.44 35.64
N SER A 416 5.52 14.22 35.92
CA SER A 416 6.06 13.31 34.90
C SER A 416 4.96 12.83 33.95
N THR A 417 3.77 12.53 34.45
CA THR A 417 2.62 12.14 33.64
C THR A 417 2.20 13.28 32.71
N LEU A 418 2.07 14.50 33.23
CA LEU A 418 1.74 15.67 32.42
C LEU A 418 2.79 15.92 31.34
N LYS A 419 4.09 15.81 31.68
CA LYS A 419 5.17 15.95 30.72
C LYS A 419 5.05 14.91 29.59
N THR A 420 4.76 13.66 29.91
CA THR A 420 4.59 12.60 28.93
C THR A 420 3.38 12.87 28.03
N SER A 421 2.26 13.34 28.59
CA SER A 421 1.06 13.71 27.82
C SER A 421 1.35 14.84 26.83
N VAL A 422 2.09 15.88 27.25
CA VAL A 422 2.50 16.99 26.37
C VAL A 422 3.42 16.50 25.27
N ILE A 423 4.40 15.62 25.56
CA ILE A 423 5.30 15.04 24.56
C ILE A 423 4.49 14.21 23.56
N ASN A 424 3.57 13.38 24.00
CA ASN A 424 2.71 12.58 23.15
C ASN A 424 1.84 13.44 22.22
N SER A 425 1.25 14.52 22.74
CA SER A 425 0.45 15.45 21.95
C SER A 425 1.31 16.19 20.90
N LEU A 426 2.51 16.59 21.24
CA LEU A 426 3.45 17.19 20.29
C LEU A 426 3.93 16.18 19.24
N ASN A 427 4.19 14.94 19.62
CA ASN A 427 4.53 13.87 18.67
C ASN A 427 3.37 13.56 17.72
N ALA A 428 2.13 13.52 18.23
CA ALA A 428 0.95 13.35 17.40
C ALA A 428 0.80 14.50 16.39
N TYR A 429 1.06 15.74 16.81
CA TYR A 429 1.07 16.88 15.90
C TYR A 429 2.21 16.80 14.88
N ALA A 430 3.42 16.45 15.33
CA ALA A 430 4.59 16.27 14.45
C ALA A 430 4.34 15.21 13.37
N ASN A 431 3.65 14.12 13.72
CA ASN A 431 3.31 13.03 12.80
C ASN A 431 2.02 13.29 11.99
N SER A 432 1.42 14.48 12.13
CA SER A 432 0.21 14.82 11.37
C SER A 432 0.51 14.96 9.86
N VAL A 433 -0.46 14.55 9.04
CA VAL A 433 -0.37 14.67 7.57
C VAL A 433 -0.07 16.11 7.13
N GLN A 434 -0.54 17.13 7.88
CA GLN A 434 -0.31 18.54 7.57
C GLN A 434 1.16 18.97 7.59
N LEU A 435 1.99 18.35 8.44
CA LEU A 435 3.42 18.64 8.54
C LEU A 435 4.27 17.68 7.69
N ASN A 436 3.79 16.46 7.49
CA ASN A 436 4.54 15.38 6.86
C ASN A 436 4.35 15.26 5.35
N GLN A 437 3.75 16.25 4.70
CA GLN A 437 3.62 16.31 3.25
C GLN A 437 4.44 17.47 2.65
N PHE A 438 4.77 17.37 1.37
CA PHE A 438 5.38 18.49 0.65
C PHE A 438 4.44 19.70 0.68
N GLY A 439 5.02 20.90 0.89
CA GLY A 439 4.25 22.13 1.07
C GLY A 439 3.57 22.25 2.44
N GLY A 440 3.83 21.32 3.38
CA GLY A 440 3.38 21.41 4.76
C GLY A 440 3.82 22.72 5.42
N ARG A 441 2.92 23.34 6.19
CA ARG A 441 3.20 24.64 6.83
C ARG A 441 3.24 24.48 8.34
N PHE A 442 4.43 24.69 8.91
CA PHE A 442 4.58 24.82 10.35
C PHE A 442 3.92 26.14 10.85
N LYS A 443 3.10 26.04 11.88
CA LYS A 443 2.47 27.19 12.53
C LYS A 443 2.83 27.22 14.01
N TYR A 444 3.54 28.24 14.45
CA TYR A 444 3.91 28.45 15.85
C TYR A 444 2.70 28.47 16.79
N SER A 445 1.66 29.23 16.42
CA SER A 445 0.42 29.30 17.21
C SER A 445 -0.27 27.95 17.38
N LYS A 446 -0.11 27.02 16.43
CA LYS A 446 -0.67 25.69 16.55
C LYS A 446 0.08 24.84 17.57
N VAL A 447 1.39 25.00 17.68
CA VAL A 447 2.21 24.32 18.71
C VAL A 447 1.76 24.78 20.11
N LEU A 448 1.63 26.12 20.32
CA LEU A 448 1.13 26.64 21.61
C LEU A 448 -0.25 26.05 21.95
N GLN A 449 -1.16 26.04 20.97
CA GLN A 449 -2.51 25.49 21.15
C GLN A 449 -2.51 23.99 21.46
N VAL A 450 -1.61 23.21 20.87
CA VAL A 450 -1.48 21.76 21.13
C VAL A 450 -1.04 21.55 22.57
N ILE A 451 -0.08 22.33 23.05
CA ILE A 451 0.39 22.26 24.44
C ILE A 451 -0.72 22.62 25.41
N ASP A 452 -1.38 23.78 25.20
CA ASP A 452 -2.42 24.28 26.10
C ASP A 452 -3.66 23.38 26.16
N LYS A 453 -4.00 22.69 25.07
CA LYS A 453 -5.15 21.77 25.01
C LYS A 453 -4.85 20.35 25.48
N THR A 454 -3.63 20.05 25.88
CA THR A 454 -3.27 18.68 26.29
C THR A 454 -3.91 18.31 27.63
N ASP A 455 -4.03 19.27 28.55
CA ASP A 455 -4.60 19.06 29.87
C ASP A 455 -5.14 20.39 30.42
N ASP A 456 -6.32 20.37 31.05
CA ASP A 456 -6.95 21.55 31.66
C ASP A 456 -6.16 22.13 32.84
N ALA A 457 -5.23 21.37 33.39
CA ALA A 457 -4.32 21.83 34.43
C ALA A 457 -3.26 22.81 33.93
N ILE A 458 -3.00 22.86 32.61
CA ILE A 458 -2.01 23.77 32.01
C ILE A 458 -2.56 25.20 32.02
N THR A 459 -1.83 26.10 32.67
CA THR A 459 -2.24 27.50 32.78
C THR A 459 -1.59 28.39 31.74
N SER A 460 -0.36 28.07 31.32
CA SER A 460 0.35 28.78 30.24
C SER A 460 1.58 28.00 29.78
N ASN A 461 2.09 28.35 28.60
CA ASN A 461 3.39 27.86 28.15
C ASN A 461 4.26 29.00 27.58
N ILE A 462 5.58 28.89 27.75
CA ILE A 462 6.57 29.73 27.11
C ILE A 462 7.40 28.82 26.21
N THR A 463 7.22 28.95 24.91
CA THR A 463 7.78 28.04 23.93
C THR A 463 8.73 28.78 23.01
N LYS A 464 9.96 28.27 22.87
CA LYS A 464 10.94 28.69 21.88
C LYS A 464 11.01 27.65 20.78
N VAL A 465 11.00 28.12 19.52
CA VAL A 465 11.15 27.29 18.34
C VAL A 465 12.45 27.63 17.65
N ILE A 466 13.23 26.62 17.28
CA ILE A 466 14.48 26.76 16.52
C ILE A 466 14.34 25.91 15.26
N MET A 467 14.63 26.49 14.10
CA MET A 467 14.68 25.76 12.84
C MET A 467 16.11 25.30 12.58
N ARG A 468 16.28 24.00 12.28
CA ARG A 468 17.56 23.38 11.98
C ARG A 468 17.53 22.70 10.62
N ARG A 469 18.58 22.89 9.84
CA ARG A 469 18.85 22.15 8.63
C ARG A 469 20.21 21.49 8.72
N ASP A 470 20.26 20.19 8.45
CA ASP A 470 21.51 19.44 8.45
C ASP A 470 22.07 19.43 7.02
N LEU A 471 23.32 19.79 6.87
CA LEU A 471 24.07 19.73 5.62
C LEU A 471 25.07 18.59 5.72
N GLN A 472 25.00 17.65 4.77
CA GLN A 472 26.04 16.63 4.61
C GLN A 472 27.14 17.17 3.69
N ALA A 473 28.37 17.16 4.16
CA ALA A 473 29.51 17.54 3.34
C ALA A 473 29.82 16.41 2.35
N SER A 474 29.92 16.76 1.07
CA SER A 474 30.42 15.84 0.04
C SER A 474 31.92 15.72 0.17
N LEU A 475 32.39 14.55 0.62
CA LEU A 475 33.82 14.27 0.73
C LEU A 475 34.43 14.08 -0.66
N ASN A 476 35.63 14.66 -0.87
CA ASN A 476 36.40 14.56 -2.12
C ASN A 476 35.72 15.12 -3.37
N GLN A 477 34.74 15.99 -3.21
CA GLN A 477 34.12 16.74 -4.32
C GLN A 477 34.15 18.24 -4.03
N PHE A 478 34.33 19.05 -5.07
CA PHE A 478 34.17 20.49 -4.95
C PHE A 478 32.68 20.80 -4.77
N ALA A 479 32.32 21.31 -3.59
CA ALA A 479 30.95 21.68 -3.27
C ALA A 479 30.91 23.10 -2.69
N GLN A 480 29.94 23.88 -3.15
CA GLN A 480 29.68 25.24 -2.66
C GLN A 480 28.37 25.21 -1.85
N TYR A 481 28.44 25.74 -0.62
CA TYR A 481 27.27 25.87 0.25
C TYR A 481 26.99 27.35 0.49
N GLU A 482 25.75 27.76 0.25
CA GLU A 482 25.27 29.10 0.53
C GLU A 482 24.63 29.12 1.93
N LEU A 483 25.15 29.97 2.82
CA LEU A 483 24.71 30.12 4.21
C LEU A 483 24.11 31.51 4.41
N CYS A 484 22.89 31.58 4.97
CA CYS A 484 22.27 32.85 5.29
C CYS A 484 22.98 33.53 6.47
N PHE A 485 23.22 34.80 6.36
CA PHE A 485 23.84 35.61 7.42
C PHE A 485 22.99 35.62 8.68
N GLY A 486 23.62 35.46 9.84
CA GLY A 486 22.96 35.45 11.14
C GLY A 486 22.54 34.06 11.65
N ASN A 487 22.66 33.01 10.85
CA ASN A 487 22.39 31.63 11.31
C ASN A 487 23.59 31.08 12.10
N GLN A 488 23.27 30.32 13.16
CA GLN A 488 24.29 29.61 13.92
C GLN A 488 24.76 28.38 13.15
N PHE A 489 26.06 28.21 13.08
CA PHE A 489 26.71 27.12 12.37
C PHE A 489 27.39 26.16 13.36
N HIS A 490 27.02 24.90 13.28
CA HIS A 490 27.56 23.85 14.14
C HIS A 490 28.19 22.74 13.30
N VAL A 491 29.46 22.47 13.57
CA VAL A 491 30.18 21.36 12.91
C VAL A 491 30.02 20.09 13.74
N ASN A 492 29.74 18.98 13.11
CA ASN A 492 29.72 17.66 13.71
C ASN A 492 30.55 16.67 12.89
N SER A 493 30.71 15.42 13.35
CA SER A 493 31.53 14.41 12.69
C SER A 493 31.01 13.98 11.31
N SER A 494 29.74 14.23 10.99
CA SER A 494 29.08 13.84 9.74
C SER A 494 28.77 15.03 8.82
N GLY A 495 29.11 16.28 9.21
CA GLY A 495 28.84 17.46 8.41
C GLY A 495 28.58 18.71 9.23
N PHE A 496 27.58 19.50 8.86
CA PHE A 496 27.24 20.77 9.48
C PHE A 496 25.76 20.88 9.81
N ASN A 497 25.44 21.56 10.89
CA ASN A 497 24.08 21.95 11.24
C ASN A 497 23.96 23.46 11.22
N ILE A 498 22.93 23.99 10.55
CA ILE A 498 22.57 25.38 10.57
C ILE A 498 21.32 25.55 11.42
N LYS A 499 21.38 26.45 12.40
CA LYS A 499 20.26 26.78 13.30
C LYS A 499 19.94 28.27 13.17
N SER A 500 18.67 28.60 13.04
CA SER A 500 18.13 29.95 13.04
C SER A 500 17.07 30.16 14.10
#